data_21856eb91e676c7c0b4cc48125d0f55d
#
_entry.id   21856eb91e676c7c0b4cc48125d0f55d
#
_cell.length_a   1.000
_cell.length_b   1.000
_cell.length_c   1.000
_cell.angle_alpha   90.00
_cell.angle_beta   90.00
_cell.angle_gamma   90.00
#
_symmetry.space_group_name_H-M   'P 1'
#
loop_
_entity.id
_entity.type
_entity.pdbx_description
1 polymer ?
#
loop_
_entity_poly.entity_id
_entity_poly.type
_entity_poly.pdbx_seq_one_letter_code
_entity_poly.pdbx_strand_id
1 'polypeptide(L)'
;GAGELDPYMSNYYDEREHLTKAFQNYNGSVYWVQGMQDWNVDPHQVFPGYQMFVDGGFEVRGMLGQWEHNYPDQWSKHNAQDSGYGGEAIQNMTRWDWAQDLFEWFEYYLKGVGEKPELHAQIQRNDGEWRIESTWPPLDAQPIAQPLADCSQTGQRVAGASVGGGGLSGVTFDCPALFEEQDAHLAGLFTLHLDVTAAMDGGQIFAEMQD
;
A
#
# COMPACT_ATOMS: atom_id res chain seq x y z
N GLY A 1 16.59 25.40 11.33
CA GLY A 1 15.18 25.55 11.45
C GLY A 1 14.53 24.43 12.22
N ALA A 2 13.38 24.71 12.82
CA ALA A 2 12.65 23.76 13.64
C ALA A 2 12.07 22.56 12.87
N GLY A 3 12.13 22.57 11.54
CA GLY A 3 11.68 21.46 10.69
C GLY A 3 12.68 20.32 10.56
N GLU A 4 13.81 20.44 11.19
CA GLU A 4 14.90 19.47 11.04
C GLU A 4 14.89 18.41 12.15
N LEU A 5 14.06 18.58 13.16
CA LEU A 5 14.21 17.79 14.38
C LEU A 5 13.34 16.55 14.47
N ASP A 6 12.35 16.40 13.73
CA ASP A 6 11.55 15.20 13.57
C ASP A 6 10.26 15.55 12.80
N PRO A 7 10.30 15.55 11.48
CA PRO A 7 9.16 15.96 10.69
C PRO A 7 7.93 15.07 10.91
N TYR A 8 8.12 13.87 11.45
CA TYR A 8 7.03 12.91 11.62
C TYR A 8 6.42 12.88 13.02
N MET A 9 7.12 13.44 14.00
CA MET A 9 6.69 13.46 15.42
C MET A 9 6.38 14.86 15.93
N SER A 10 6.23 15.83 15.03
CA SER A 10 5.90 17.21 15.43
C SER A 10 4.40 17.39 15.63
N ASN A 11 4.01 18.31 16.51
CA ASN A 11 2.62 18.70 16.70
C ASN A 11 1.90 19.08 15.39
N TYR A 12 2.65 19.46 14.36
CA TYR A 12 2.11 19.73 13.04
C TYR A 12 1.36 18.54 12.44
N TYR A 13 1.91 17.33 12.59
CA TYR A 13 1.29 16.11 12.09
C TYR A 13 0.20 15.61 13.03
N ASP A 14 0.41 15.70 14.34
CA ASP A 14 -0.59 15.32 15.34
C ASP A 14 -1.89 16.14 15.21
N GLU A 15 -1.76 17.43 14.93
CA GLU A 15 -2.91 18.31 14.69
C GLU A 15 -3.68 17.95 13.42
N ARG A 16 -3.02 17.34 12.43
CA ARG A 16 -3.56 16.98 11.12
C ARG A 16 -3.89 15.49 10.97
N GLU A 17 -3.54 14.71 11.98
CA GLU A 17 -4.00 13.33 12.05
C GLU A 17 -5.51 13.33 12.32
N HIS A 18 -6.28 12.98 11.30
CA HIS A 18 -7.74 12.97 11.37
C HIS A 18 -8.34 11.57 11.32
N LEU A 19 -7.54 10.55 11.01
CA LEU A 19 -8.01 9.19 10.85
C LEU A 19 -8.59 8.64 12.17
N THR A 20 -7.86 8.78 13.26
CA THR A 20 -8.32 8.35 14.60
C THR A 20 -9.56 9.12 15.03
N LYS A 21 -9.61 10.42 14.76
CA LYS A 21 -10.78 11.24 15.06
C LYS A 21 -11.99 10.87 14.22
N ALA A 22 -11.77 10.58 12.93
CA ALA A 22 -12.81 10.09 12.04
C ALA A 22 -13.35 8.75 12.53
N PHE A 23 -12.49 7.80 12.81
CA PHE A 23 -12.87 6.49 13.33
C PHE A 23 -13.72 6.58 14.62
N GLN A 24 -13.32 7.43 15.56
CA GLN A 24 -14.03 7.59 16.84
C GLN A 24 -15.41 8.26 16.73
N ASN A 25 -15.62 9.10 15.73
CA ASN A 25 -16.80 9.94 15.61
C ASN A 25 -17.68 9.62 14.40
N TYR A 26 -17.22 8.78 13.50
CA TYR A 26 -17.96 8.37 12.32
C TYR A 26 -18.77 7.10 12.60
N ASN A 27 -19.96 7.00 12.04
CA ASN A 27 -20.86 5.87 12.20
C ASN A 27 -21.52 5.45 10.87
N GLY A 28 -20.97 5.87 9.75
CA GLY A 28 -21.45 5.55 8.42
C GLY A 28 -20.71 4.38 7.78
N SER A 29 -20.96 4.19 6.50
CA SER A 29 -20.26 3.22 5.65
C SER A 29 -19.02 3.83 4.98
N VAL A 30 -18.07 3.01 4.63
CA VAL A 30 -16.80 3.45 4.03
C VAL A 30 -16.59 2.78 2.67
N TYR A 31 -16.46 3.58 1.62
CA TYR A 31 -16.00 3.12 0.32
C TYR A 31 -14.54 3.54 0.16
N TRP A 32 -13.65 2.57 0.14
CA TRP A 32 -12.21 2.79 0.13
C TRP A 32 -11.60 2.52 -1.24
N VAL A 33 -10.91 3.49 -1.78
CA VAL A 33 -10.21 3.36 -3.08
C VAL A 33 -8.75 3.66 -2.89
N GLN A 34 -7.88 2.76 -3.35
CA GLN A 34 -6.43 2.93 -3.25
C GLN A 34 -5.73 2.38 -4.47
N GLY A 35 -4.79 3.15 -5.01
CA GLY A 35 -3.80 2.69 -5.97
C GLY A 35 -2.66 1.95 -5.26
N MET A 36 -2.42 0.71 -5.66
CA MET A 36 -1.36 -0.13 -5.06
C MET A 36 0.05 0.34 -5.46
N GLN A 37 0.15 1.16 -6.50
CA GLN A 37 1.40 1.75 -6.99
C GLN A 37 1.46 3.26 -6.75
N ASP A 38 0.61 3.76 -5.85
CA ASP A 38 0.61 5.18 -5.49
C ASP A 38 1.85 5.53 -4.67
N TRP A 39 2.78 6.25 -5.28
CA TRP A 39 4.01 6.71 -4.64
C TRP A 39 3.82 8.01 -3.85
N ASN A 40 2.71 8.70 -4.04
CA ASN A 40 2.41 9.97 -3.38
C ASN A 40 1.62 9.75 -2.08
N VAL A 41 0.65 8.83 -2.14
CA VAL A 41 -0.09 8.34 -0.97
C VAL A 41 0.18 6.84 -0.87
N ASP A 42 1.30 6.52 -0.30
CA ASP A 42 1.85 5.18 -0.20
C ASP A 42 0.84 4.21 0.45
N PRO A 43 0.53 3.09 -0.18
CA PRO A 43 -0.39 2.09 0.35
C PRO A 43 -0.09 1.66 1.78
N HIS A 44 1.16 1.58 2.13
CA HIS A 44 1.60 1.20 3.47
C HIS A 44 1.18 2.21 4.56
N GLN A 45 0.97 3.47 4.19
CA GLN A 45 0.42 4.49 5.10
C GLN A 45 -1.11 4.44 5.18
N VAL A 46 -1.76 3.91 4.16
CA VAL A 46 -3.20 3.95 3.99
C VAL A 46 -3.90 2.69 4.49
N PHE A 47 -3.31 1.53 4.27
CA PHE A 47 -3.90 0.25 4.68
C PHE A 47 -4.18 0.08 6.17
N PRO A 48 -3.36 0.60 7.09
CA PRO A 48 -3.72 0.58 8.51
C PRO A 48 -5.05 1.26 8.80
N GLY A 49 -5.37 2.32 8.05
CA GLY A 49 -6.67 2.99 8.15
C GLY A 49 -7.82 2.14 7.62
N TYR A 50 -7.65 1.52 6.47
CA TYR A 50 -8.62 0.58 5.92
C TYR A 50 -8.93 -0.55 6.93
N GLN A 51 -7.88 -1.19 7.43
CA GLN A 51 -7.99 -2.29 8.38
C GLN A 51 -8.66 -1.84 9.68
N MET A 52 -8.35 -0.65 10.17
CA MET A 52 -8.97 -0.11 11.38
C MET A 52 -10.50 -0.01 11.24
N PHE A 53 -11.03 0.41 10.09
CA PHE A 53 -12.47 0.47 9.85
C PHE A 53 -13.08 -0.92 9.72
N VAL A 54 -12.39 -1.86 9.08
CA VAL A 54 -12.84 -3.26 8.97
C VAL A 54 -12.92 -3.89 10.36
N ASP A 55 -11.86 -3.79 11.15
CA ASP A 55 -11.79 -4.35 12.52
C ASP A 55 -12.77 -3.68 13.48
N GLY A 56 -13.07 -2.41 13.25
CA GLY A 56 -14.09 -1.66 13.98
C GLY A 56 -15.53 -2.08 13.65
N GLY A 57 -15.72 -2.99 12.70
CA GLY A 57 -17.04 -3.49 12.31
C GLY A 57 -17.84 -2.53 11.45
N PHE A 58 -17.20 -1.59 10.80
CA PHE A 58 -17.84 -0.70 9.83
C PHE A 58 -18.23 -1.46 8.57
N GLU A 59 -19.24 -0.97 7.88
CA GLU A 59 -19.56 -1.45 6.53
C GLU A 59 -18.55 -0.86 5.55
N VAL A 60 -17.56 -1.66 5.16
CA VAL A 60 -16.44 -1.24 4.33
C VAL A 60 -16.45 -1.99 2.99
N ARG A 61 -16.28 -1.26 1.91
CA ARG A 61 -16.00 -1.82 0.58
C ARG A 61 -14.69 -1.24 0.08
N GLY A 62 -13.80 -2.08 -0.41
CA GLY A 62 -12.49 -1.71 -0.94
C GLY A 62 -12.39 -1.91 -2.45
N MET A 63 -11.71 -1.00 -3.14
CA MET A 63 -11.27 -1.16 -4.53
C MET A 63 -9.79 -0.81 -4.60
N LEU A 64 -8.95 -1.83 -4.73
CA LEU A 64 -7.49 -1.76 -4.64
C LEU A 64 -6.89 -2.20 -5.97
N GLY A 65 -6.52 -1.25 -6.80
CA GLY A 65 -6.03 -1.53 -8.15
C GLY A 65 -4.56 -1.14 -8.35
N GLN A 66 -4.00 -1.61 -9.45
CA GLN A 66 -2.58 -1.39 -9.79
C GLN A 66 -2.36 -0.02 -10.46
N TRP A 67 -3.10 0.99 -10.07
CA TRP A 67 -2.87 2.38 -10.52
C TRP A 67 -2.03 3.17 -9.53
N GLU A 68 -1.52 4.28 -10.01
CA GLU A 68 -0.84 5.29 -9.22
C GLU A 68 -1.85 6.25 -8.57
N HIS A 69 -1.49 7.52 -8.41
CA HIS A 69 -2.32 8.57 -7.81
C HIS A 69 -3.41 9.06 -8.77
N ASN A 70 -4.31 8.14 -9.17
CA ASN A 70 -5.40 8.39 -10.12
C ASN A 70 -6.71 7.74 -9.65
N TYR A 71 -7.82 8.16 -10.26
CA TYR A 71 -9.10 7.50 -10.06
C TYR A 71 -9.20 6.20 -10.88
N PRO A 72 -10.00 5.22 -10.40
CA PRO A 72 -10.10 3.92 -11.06
C PRO A 72 -10.56 3.94 -12.52
N ASP A 73 -11.37 4.94 -12.89
CA ASP A 73 -11.90 5.13 -14.25
C ASP A 73 -11.05 6.04 -15.14
N GLN A 74 -9.98 6.59 -14.61
CA GLN A 74 -9.08 7.44 -15.37
C GLN A 74 -8.03 6.63 -16.10
N TRP A 75 -8.14 6.62 -17.43
CA TRP A 75 -7.07 6.11 -18.26
C TRP A 75 -5.93 7.13 -18.28
N SER A 76 -4.75 6.70 -17.96
CA SER A 76 -3.54 7.49 -18.09
C SER A 76 -2.41 6.66 -18.67
N LYS A 77 -1.39 7.32 -19.17
CA LYS A 77 -0.18 6.67 -19.64
C LYS A 77 0.43 5.77 -18.54
N HIS A 78 0.43 6.24 -17.32
CA HIS A 78 0.98 5.53 -16.18
C HIS A 78 0.13 4.32 -15.79
N ASN A 79 -1.18 4.45 -15.77
CA ASN A 79 -2.07 3.33 -15.45
C ASN A 79 -2.10 2.25 -16.54
N ALA A 80 -1.81 2.59 -17.78
CA ALA A 80 -2.01 1.68 -18.91
C ALA A 80 -0.73 1.05 -19.45
N GLN A 81 0.43 1.64 -19.21
CA GLN A 81 1.65 1.25 -19.90
C GLN A 81 2.91 1.17 -19.02
N ASP A 82 2.93 1.86 -17.89
CA ASP A 82 4.08 1.91 -17.02
C ASP A 82 3.64 2.34 -15.63
N SER A 83 4.01 1.56 -14.64
CA SER A 83 3.80 1.91 -13.24
C SER A 83 4.68 3.08 -12.75
N GLY A 84 5.51 3.63 -13.62
CA GLY A 84 6.51 4.64 -13.25
C GLY A 84 7.76 4.07 -12.59
N TYR A 85 7.75 2.79 -12.25
CA TYR A 85 8.86 2.09 -11.59
C TYR A 85 9.52 1.04 -12.48
N GLY A 86 9.33 1.12 -13.78
CA GLY A 86 9.95 0.20 -14.75
C GLY A 86 9.30 -1.17 -14.84
N GLY A 87 8.11 -1.31 -14.29
CA GLY A 87 7.32 -2.52 -14.44
C GLY A 87 6.64 -2.63 -15.80
N GLU A 88 6.21 -3.83 -16.16
CA GLU A 88 5.39 -4.05 -17.33
C GLU A 88 3.99 -3.46 -17.15
N ALA A 89 3.36 -3.08 -18.26
CA ALA A 89 1.98 -2.59 -18.26
C ALA A 89 1.04 -3.67 -17.73
N ILE A 90 0.29 -3.33 -16.70
CA ILE A 90 -0.71 -4.22 -16.14
C ILE A 90 -2.04 -4.01 -16.87
N GLN A 91 -2.61 -5.09 -17.37
CA GLN A 91 -3.87 -5.06 -18.09
C GLN A 91 -5.06 -4.84 -17.14
N ASN A 92 -6.18 -4.38 -17.68
CA ASN A 92 -7.44 -4.20 -16.96
C ASN A 92 -7.35 -3.28 -15.72
N MET A 93 -6.39 -2.35 -15.70
CA MET A 93 -6.25 -1.40 -14.60
C MET A 93 -7.42 -0.42 -14.53
N THR A 94 -7.94 -0.01 -15.68
CA THR A 94 -9.00 0.99 -15.73
C THR A 94 -10.36 0.36 -15.47
N ARG A 95 -11.05 0.86 -14.47
CA ARG A 95 -12.38 0.40 -14.03
C ARG A 95 -13.45 1.40 -14.48
N TRP A 96 -13.97 1.21 -15.69
CA TRP A 96 -15.02 2.07 -16.23
C TRP A 96 -16.35 1.98 -15.47
N ASP A 97 -16.56 0.89 -14.78
CA ASP A 97 -17.73 0.62 -13.94
C ASP A 97 -17.67 1.28 -12.57
N TRP A 98 -16.51 1.81 -12.17
CA TRP A 98 -16.32 2.38 -10.83
C TRP A 98 -17.31 3.50 -10.50
N ALA A 99 -17.58 4.39 -11.43
CA ALA A 99 -18.50 5.51 -11.20
C ALA A 99 -19.94 5.02 -10.94
N GLN A 100 -20.34 3.96 -11.62
CA GLN A 100 -21.65 3.33 -11.40
C GLN A 100 -21.69 2.63 -10.04
N ASP A 101 -20.65 1.90 -9.69
CA ASP A 101 -20.53 1.21 -8.41
C ASP A 101 -20.58 2.19 -7.23
N LEU A 102 -19.86 3.30 -7.35
CA LEU A 102 -19.86 4.37 -6.36
C LEU A 102 -21.21 5.08 -6.27
N PHE A 103 -21.89 5.28 -7.41
CA PHE A 103 -23.24 5.84 -7.44
C PHE A 103 -24.25 4.95 -6.71
N GLU A 104 -24.23 3.64 -6.94
CA GLU A 104 -25.10 2.67 -6.27
C GLU A 104 -24.83 2.62 -4.76
N TRP A 105 -23.57 2.73 -4.36
CA TRP A 105 -23.19 2.88 -2.95
C TRP A 105 -23.88 4.09 -2.30
N PHE A 106 -23.82 5.26 -2.92
CA PHE A 106 -24.44 6.46 -2.39
C PHE A 106 -25.97 6.43 -2.47
N GLU A 107 -26.58 5.83 -3.50
CA GLU A 107 -28.03 5.65 -3.56
C GLU A 107 -28.51 4.84 -2.35
N TYR A 108 -27.82 3.78 -2.00
CA TYR A 108 -28.20 2.96 -0.88
C TYR A 108 -27.96 3.68 0.47
N TYR A 109 -26.72 4.09 0.74
CA TYR A 109 -26.35 4.58 2.07
C TYR A 109 -26.85 5.99 2.38
N LEU A 110 -27.03 6.84 1.38
CA LEU A 110 -27.49 8.21 1.60
C LEU A 110 -29.00 8.39 1.36
N LYS A 111 -29.58 7.59 0.48
CA LYS A 111 -30.99 7.76 0.11
C LYS A 111 -31.88 6.59 0.52
N GLY A 112 -31.30 5.45 0.85
CA GLY A 112 -32.03 4.21 1.15
C GLY A 112 -32.70 3.61 -0.08
N VAL A 113 -32.13 3.81 -1.27
CA VAL A 113 -32.65 3.34 -2.55
C VAL A 113 -31.74 2.25 -3.11
N GLY A 114 -32.33 1.25 -3.76
CA GLY A 114 -31.61 0.15 -4.36
C GLY A 114 -31.36 -1.02 -3.41
N GLU A 115 -30.54 -1.96 -3.85
CA GLU A 115 -30.11 -3.10 -3.06
C GLU A 115 -28.87 -2.74 -2.24
N LYS A 116 -28.73 -3.39 -1.08
CA LYS A 116 -27.54 -3.20 -0.25
C LYS A 116 -26.30 -3.67 -0.99
N PRO A 117 -25.30 -2.81 -1.19
CA PRO A 117 -24.06 -3.22 -1.82
C PRO A 117 -23.32 -4.30 -1.01
N GLU A 118 -22.70 -5.23 -1.70
CA GLU A 118 -21.88 -6.25 -1.07
C GLU A 118 -20.62 -5.62 -0.45
N LEU A 119 -20.30 -6.05 0.76
CA LEU A 119 -19.10 -5.62 1.48
C LEU A 119 -17.96 -6.58 1.17
N HIS A 120 -16.99 -6.12 0.41
CA HIS A 120 -15.84 -6.90 0.00
C HIS A 120 -14.68 -5.98 -0.40
N ALA A 121 -13.51 -6.56 -0.61
CA ALA A 121 -12.38 -5.91 -1.24
C ALA A 121 -12.20 -6.46 -2.65
N GLN A 122 -12.22 -5.59 -3.65
CA GLN A 122 -11.83 -5.90 -5.02
C GLN A 122 -10.36 -5.56 -5.19
N ILE A 123 -9.54 -6.53 -5.51
CA ILE A 123 -8.09 -6.39 -5.53
C ILE A 123 -7.57 -6.82 -6.89
N GLN A 124 -6.82 -5.94 -7.53
CA GLN A 124 -6.13 -6.30 -8.75
C GLN A 124 -4.77 -6.91 -8.46
N ARG A 125 -4.52 -8.05 -9.05
CA ARG A 125 -3.23 -8.75 -9.01
C ARG A 125 -2.25 -8.12 -10.03
N ASN A 126 -0.98 -8.44 -9.89
CA ASN A 126 0.06 -8.00 -10.81
C ASN A 126 -0.06 -8.60 -12.24
N ASP A 127 -0.82 -9.68 -12.40
CA ASP A 127 -1.18 -10.24 -13.73
C ASP A 127 -2.38 -9.53 -14.39
N GLY A 128 -2.96 -8.54 -13.73
CA GLY A 128 -4.11 -7.78 -14.21
C GLY A 128 -5.48 -8.34 -13.87
N GLU A 129 -5.54 -9.54 -13.30
CA GLU A 129 -6.80 -10.15 -12.90
C GLU A 129 -7.32 -9.56 -11.59
N TRP A 130 -8.66 -9.46 -11.50
CA TRP A 130 -9.33 -8.96 -10.31
C TRP A 130 -9.83 -10.11 -9.43
N ARG A 131 -9.54 -10.00 -8.14
CA ARG A 131 -10.05 -10.91 -7.11
C ARG A 131 -11.04 -10.19 -6.22
N ILE A 132 -12.02 -10.95 -5.74
CA ILE A 132 -12.95 -10.51 -4.70
C ILE A 132 -12.61 -11.27 -3.43
N GLU A 133 -12.25 -10.52 -2.39
CA GLU A 133 -11.95 -11.06 -1.06
C GLU A 133 -12.92 -10.47 -0.04
N SER A 134 -13.21 -11.19 1.01
CA SER A 134 -14.08 -10.67 2.07
C SER A 134 -13.50 -9.43 2.76
N THR A 135 -12.18 -9.33 2.79
CA THR A 135 -11.42 -8.19 3.31
C THR A 135 -10.00 -8.19 2.73
N TRP A 136 -9.20 -7.16 3.07
CA TRP A 136 -7.78 -7.11 2.75
C TRP A 136 -6.93 -6.83 4.00
N PRO A 137 -5.84 -7.56 4.26
CA PRO A 137 -5.43 -8.79 3.56
C PRO A 137 -6.48 -9.90 3.64
N PRO A 138 -6.43 -10.90 2.72
CA PRO A 138 -7.34 -12.06 2.79
C PRO A 138 -7.27 -12.76 4.14
N LEU A 139 -8.41 -13.25 4.64
CA LEU A 139 -8.48 -13.86 5.98
C LEU A 139 -7.67 -15.15 6.11
N ASP A 140 -7.39 -15.83 5.01
CA ASP A 140 -6.59 -17.06 4.96
C ASP A 140 -5.10 -16.80 4.70
N ALA A 141 -4.71 -15.54 4.55
CA ALA A 141 -3.31 -15.17 4.39
C ALA A 141 -2.50 -15.58 5.64
N GLN A 142 -1.37 -16.22 5.41
CA GLN A 142 -0.47 -16.65 6.46
C GLN A 142 0.80 -15.80 6.45
N PRO A 143 1.25 -15.31 7.61
CA PRO A 143 2.48 -14.55 7.67
C PRO A 143 3.68 -15.43 7.30
N ILE A 144 4.55 -14.91 6.46
CA ILE A 144 5.80 -15.55 6.09
C ILE A 144 6.94 -14.66 6.56
N ALA A 145 7.94 -15.27 7.18
CA ALA A 145 9.16 -14.59 7.58
C ALA A 145 10.35 -15.15 6.80
N GLN A 146 11.11 -14.27 6.17
CA GLN A 146 12.37 -14.60 5.52
C GLN A 146 13.53 -13.97 6.32
N PRO A 147 14.29 -14.76 7.09
CA PRO A 147 15.45 -14.24 7.79
C PRO A 147 16.54 -13.80 6.82
N LEU A 148 16.97 -12.56 6.90
CA LEU A 148 18.06 -12.05 6.06
C LEU A 148 19.40 -12.75 6.32
N ALA A 149 19.52 -13.46 7.44
CA ALA A 149 20.68 -14.30 7.75
C ALA A 149 20.83 -15.51 6.80
N ASP A 150 19.72 -15.93 6.20
CA ASP A 150 19.67 -17.07 5.26
C ASP A 150 19.98 -16.62 3.82
N CYS A 151 20.13 -15.33 3.59
CA CYS A 151 20.35 -14.73 2.29
C CYS A 151 21.83 -14.45 2.04
N SER A 152 22.27 -14.52 0.79
CA SER A 152 23.59 -14.05 0.42
C SER A 152 23.62 -12.53 0.33
N GLN A 153 24.61 -11.91 0.95
CA GLN A 153 24.75 -10.46 0.96
C GLN A 153 25.73 -10.01 -0.12
N THR A 154 25.29 -9.10 -0.98
CA THR A 154 26.16 -8.41 -1.95
C THR A 154 26.07 -6.89 -1.74
N GLY A 155 27.14 -6.16 -2.15
CA GLY A 155 27.20 -4.72 -1.99
C GLY A 155 28.05 -4.29 -0.78
N GLN A 156 28.32 -2.99 -0.69
CA GLN A 156 29.12 -2.42 0.39
C GLN A 156 28.25 -1.64 1.36
N ARG A 157 28.47 -1.88 2.64
CA ARG A 157 28.06 -0.92 3.67
C ARG A 157 28.94 0.32 3.54
N VAL A 158 28.39 1.42 3.10
CA VAL A 158 29.10 2.69 3.16
C VAL A 158 28.80 3.36 4.50
N ALA A 159 29.74 3.27 5.40
CA ALA A 159 29.72 4.12 6.58
C ALA A 159 30.04 5.55 6.11
N GLY A 160 29.11 6.49 6.33
CA GLY A 160 29.33 7.92 6.06
C GLY A 160 29.01 8.37 4.65
N ALA A 161 27.87 8.03 4.09
CA ALA A 161 27.37 8.68 2.90
C ALA A 161 27.06 10.15 3.21
N SER A 162 27.86 11.04 2.66
CA SER A 162 27.61 12.48 2.76
C SER A 162 26.36 12.83 1.97
N VAL A 163 25.47 13.55 2.59
CA VAL A 163 24.33 14.18 1.92
C VAL A 163 24.88 15.24 0.96
N GLY A 164 24.78 15.00 -0.29
CA GLY A 164 25.19 15.98 -1.30
C GLY A 164 25.62 15.32 -2.60
N GLY A 165 24.71 14.81 -3.35
CA GLY A 165 24.96 14.41 -4.72
C GLY A 165 25.27 12.93 -4.93
N GLY A 166 24.27 12.14 -5.10
CA GLY A 166 24.25 11.17 -6.15
C GLY A 166 24.91 9.83 -5.93
N GLY A 167 24.79 9.22 -4.79
CA GLY A 167 25.16 7.82 -4.65
C GLY A 167 24.32 7.13 -3.58
N LEU A 168 23.25 6.48 -3.98
CA LEU A 168 22.64 5.48 -3.12
C LEU A 168 23.62 4.29 -3.04
N SER A 169 24.19 4.05 -1.88
CA SER A 169 24.90 2.81 -1.62
C SER A 169 23.92 1.85 -0.95
N GLY A 170 23.74 0.71 -1.54
CA GLY A 170 22.81 -0.30 -1.08
C GLY A 170 23.50 -1.60 -0.70
N VAL A 171 22.83 -2.38 0.09
CA VAL A 171 23.13 -3.78 0.33
C VAL A 171 22.00 -4.58 -0.27
N THR A 172 22.33 -5.53 -1.12
CA THR A 172 21.36 -6.47 -1.68
C THR A 172 21.45 -7.78 -0.90
N PHE A 173 20.31 -8.30 -0.52
CA PHE A 173 20.15 -9.63 0.04
C PHE A 173 19.51 -10.51 -1.02
N ASP A 174 20.26 -11.48 -1.49
CA ASP A 174 19.77 -12.50 -2.43
C ASP A 174 19.33 -13.71 -1.61
N CYS A 175 18.03 -13.86 -1.49
CA CYS A 175 17.41 -14.83 -0.60
C CYS A 175 16.99 -16.08 -1.37
N PRO A 176 17.00 -17.25 -0.73
CA PRO A 176 16.40 -18.45 -1.33
C PRO A 176 14.94 -18.20 -1.70
N ALA A 177 14.50 -18.76 -2.81
CA ALA A 177 13.10 -18.70 -3.21
C ALA A 177 12.20 -19.28 -2.09
N LEU A 178 11.19 -18.52 -1.71
CA LEU A 178 10.22 -18.96 -0.70
C LEU A 178 9.31 -20.06 -1.26
N PHE A 179 9.14 -20.10 -2.59
CA PHE A 179 8.26 -21.03 -3.28
C PHE A 179 8.97 -21.54 -4.53
N GLU A 180 9.56 -22.73 -4.47
CA GLU A 180 10.38 -23.26 -5.58
C GLU A 180 9.56 -23.88 -6.72
N GLU A 181 8.33 -24.32 -6.46
CA GLU A 181 7.55 -25.10 -7.44
C GLU A 181 6.05 -24.74 -7.49
N GLN A 182 5.63 -23.68 -6.85
CA GLN A 182 4.21 -23.31 -6.78
C GLN A 182 4.00 -21.83 -7.01
N ASP A 183 2.96 -21.49 -7.75
CA ASP A 183 2.48 -20.13 -7.82
C ASP A 183 2.02 -19.68 -6.43
N ALA A 184 2.60 -18.59 -5.95
CA ALA A 184 2.26 -18.01 -4.67
C ALA A 184 1.63 -16.63 -4.84
N HIS A 185 0.64 -16.33 -4.02
CA HIS A 185 0.05 -15.01 -3.95
C HIS A 185 0.54 -14.32 -2.68
N LEU A 186 1.35 -13.31 -2.84
CA LEU A 186 1.74 -12.45 -1.73
C LEU A 186 0.67 -11.38 -1.52
N ALA A 187 0.22 -11.25 -0.29
CA ALA A 187 -0.86 -10.34 0.08
C ALA A 187 -0.56 -9.65 1.42
N GLY A 188 -0.83 -8.36 1.51
CA GLY A 188 -0.61 -7.58 2.72
C GLY A 188 0.56 -6.61 2.61
N LEU A 189 1.00 -6.11 3.75
CA LEU A 189 2.12 -5.19 3.84
C LEU A 189 3.40 -5.94 4.21
N PHE A 190 4.47 -5.61 3.51
CA PHE A 190 5.80 -6.09 3.86
C PHE A 190 6.35 -5.31 5.03
N THR A 191 7.00 -6.01 5.95
CA THR A 191 7.68 -5.39 7.07
C THR A 191 9.13 -5.85 7.07
N LEU A 192 10.04 -4.90 7.07
CA LEU A 192 11.48 -5.14 7.21
C LEU A 192 11.92 -4.75 8.61
N HIS A 193 12.49 -5.71 9.34
CA HIS A 193 13.09 -5.48 10.65
C HIS A 193 14.60 -5.42 10.51
N LEU A 194 15.18 -4.29 10.87
CA LEU A 194 16.63 -4.06 10.81
C LEU A 194 17.15 -3.52 12.15
N ASP A 195 18.21 -4.12 12.64
CA ASP A 195 19.02 -3.52 13.71
C ASP A 195 20.07 -2.60 13.08
N VAL A 196 19.93 -1.30 13.29
CA VAL A 196 20.76 -0.29 12.63
C VAL A 196 21.57 0.49 13.66
N THR A 197 22.85 0.67 13.37
CA THR A 197 23.70 1.61 14.09
C THR A 197 24.04 2.78 13.19
N ALA A 198 23.57 3.97 13.53
CA ALA A 198 23.88 5.19 12.81
C ALA A 198 25.05 5.94 13.45
N ALA A 199 25.96 6.44 12.62
CA ALA A 199 27.08 7.26 13.08
C ALA A 199 26.71 8.76 13.20
N MET A 200 25.54 9.15 12.75
CA MET A 200 25.03 10.53 12.76
C MET A 200 23.56 10.55 13.13
N ASP A 201 23.08 11.69 13.62
CA ASP A 201 21.68 11.91 13.92
C ASP A 201 20.90 12.11 12.63
N GLY A 202 20.15 11.12 12.21
CA GLY A 202 19.28 11.16 11.06
C GLY A 202 19.77 10.37 9.84
N GLY A 203 18.85 9.91 9.05
CA GLY A 203 19.07 9.14 7.83
C GLY A 203 17.75 8.63 7.27
N GLN A 204 17.81 8.11 6.06
CA GLN A 204 16.68 7.42 5.42
C GLN A 204 17.14 6.05 4.98
N ILE A 205 16.27 5.08 5.17
CA ILE A 205 16.45 3.71 4.68
C ILE A 205 15.35 3.47 3.65
N PHE A 206 15.76 3.06 2.47
CA PHE A 206 14.87 2.59 1.42
C PHE A 206 15.05 1.09 1.30
N ALA A 207 13.95 0.37 1.25
CA ALA A 207 13.94 -1.06 1.02
C ALA A 207 13.08 -1.35 -0.20
N GLU A 208 13.59 -2.15 -1.10
CA GLU A 208 12.90 -2.63 -2.28
C GLU A 208 12.97 -4.15 -2.28
N MET A 209 11.85 -4.81 -2.54
CA MET A 209 11.79 -6.24 -2.73
C MET A 209 11.59 -6.50 -4.22
N GLN A 210 12.39 -7.39 -4.76
CA GLN A 210 12.34 -7.83 -6.16
C GLN A 210 12.19 -9.35 -6.19
N ASP A 211 11.43 -9.85 -7.14
CA ASP A 211 11.32 -11.27 -7.48
C ASP A 211 12.13 -11.63 -8.74
#